data_113b8cec01bedc4a868c3eb7df1b15e1
#
_entry.id   113b8cec01bedc4a868c3eb7df1b15e1
#
_cell.length_a   1.000
_cell.length_b   1.000
_cell.length_c   1.000
_cell.angle_alpha   90.00
_cell.angle_beta   90.00
_cell.angle_gamma   90.00
#
_symmetry.space_group_name_H-M   'P 1'
#
loop_
_entity.id
_entity.type
_entity.pdbx_description
1 polymer ?
#
loop_
_entity_poly.entity_id
_entity_poly.type
_entity_poly.pdbx_seq_one_letter_code
_entity_poly.pdbx_strand_id
1 'polypeptide(L)'
;LEAKCEDLNVVGISPVHGLVAVGGGDGSVECFDLRQKRSVGRLHACGGDSTLDNRMEMSDSEDQTGVTCVRFDDSGLNLACGSSDGIVRIFDLRSSRAKVTKDHMYGVPIIDIKFHETADGRKRVMSTDKKIVKVWEQNSGENYVTVEPRDGKEINDIVCWENSGLIFTIMDDPKIGCYFIPALGPAPKWCSFLENLTEEMEEQKRETLYDDYRFVTAKELSELGLDHLIGTKMLRAYMHGYFMDNRLYGKAKSVSNPF
;
A
#
# COMPACT_ATOMS: atom_id res chain seq x y z
N LEU A 1 -10.33 -8.52 -33.79
CA LEU A 1 -10.65 -9.09 -32.48
C LEU A 1 -11.89 -8.41 -31.97
N GLU A 2 -12.91 -9.15 -31.59
CA GLU A 2 -14.11 -8.64 -30.95
C GLU A 2 -14.14 -9.17 -29.52
N ALA A 3 -14.28 -8.28 -28.56
CA ALA A 3 -14.44 -8.63 -27.16
C ALA A 3 -15.91 -8.81 -26.82
N LYS A 4 -16.19 -9.70 -25.91
CA LYS A 4 -17.56 -9.92 -25.37
C LYS A 4 -17.84 -9.08 -24.12
N CYS A 5 -16.81 -8.40 -23.61
CA CYS A 5 -16.96 -7.48 -22.49
C CYS A 5 -17.68 -6.20 -23.00
N GLU A 6 -18.52 -5.65 -22.17
CA GLU A 6 -19.17 -4.37 -22.44
C GLU A 6 -18.27 -3.22 -21.97
N ASP A 7 -18.32 -2.08 -22.64
CA ASP A 7 -17.61 -0.85 -22.28
C ASP A 7 -16.12 -1.05 -21.99
N LEU A 8 -15.32 -1.32 -23.03
CA LEU A 8 -13.90 -1.58 -22.89
C LEU A 8 -13.15 -0.34 -22.36
N ASN A 9 -12.63 -0.43 -21.15
CA ASN A 9 -12.00 0.69 -20.44
C ASN A 9 -10.47 0.61 -20.43
N VAL A 10 -9.92 -0.61 -20.36
CA VAL A 10 -8.48 -0.79 -20.12
C VAL A 10 -7.93 -1.97 -20.92
N VAL A 11 -6.66 -1.85 -21.29
CA VAL A 11 -5.90 -2.90 -21.95
C VAL A 11 -4.55 -3.11 -21.27
N GLY A 12 -4.17 -4.35 -21.06
CA GLY A 12 -2.87 -4.76 -20.58
C GLY A 12 -2.23 -5.80 -21.50
N ILE A 13 -0.91 -5.74 -21.65
CA ILE A 13 -0.14 -6.67 -22.50
C ILE A 13 0.82 -7.44 -21.62
N SER A 14 0.83 -8.76 -21.76
CA SER A 14 1.82 -9.61 -21.09
C SER A 14 3.20 -9.43 -21.72
N PRO A 15 4.25 -9.15 -20.93
CA PRO A 15 5.61 -8.99 -21.45
C PRO A 15 6.19 -10.30 -21.97
N VAL A 16 5.69 -11.46 -21.48
CA VAL A 16 6.27 -12.79 -21.75
C VAL A 16 5.51 -13.54 -22.84
N HIS A 17 4.18 -13.58 -22.74
CA HIS A 17 3.35 -14.48 -23.58
C HIS A 17 2.73 -13.79 -24.79
N GLY A 18 2.78 -12.47 -24.88
CA GLY A 18 2.07 -11.72 -25.93
C GLY A 18 0.55 -11.85 -25.84
N LEU A 19 0.03 -12.19 -24.66
CA LEU A 19 -1.40 -12.13 -24.38
C LEU A 19 -1.81 -10.68 -24.15
N VAL A 20 -2.98 -10.34 -24.64
CA VAL A 20 -3.63 -9.05 -24.41
C VAL A 20 -4.84 -9.29 -23.54
N ALA A 21 -4.89 -8.63 -22.40
CA ALA A 21 -6.06 -8.63 -21.51
C ALA A 21 -6.81 -7.30 -21.66
N VAL A 22 -8.11 -7.37 -21.81
CA VAL A 22 -8.99 -6.21 -21.94
C VAL A 22 -10.02 -6.25 -20.82
N GLY A 23 -10.15 -5.16 -20.09
CA GLY A 23 -11.11 -5.02 -19.00
C GLY A 23 -12.31 -4.18 -19.42
N GLY A 24 -13.51 -4.64 -19.06
CA GLY A 24 -14.78 -4.00 -19.36
C GLY A 24 -15.44 -3.30 -18.17
N GLY A 25 -16.41 -2.46 -18.47
CA GLY A 25 -17.28 -1.82 -17.49
C GLY A 25 -18.20 -2.80 -16.78
N ASP A 26 -18.42 -3.97 -17.38
CA ASP A 26 -19.16 -5.10 -16.80
C ASP A 26 -18.39 -5.89 -15.73
N GLY A 27 -17.21 -5.42 -15.34
CA GLY A 27 -16.35 -6.08 -14.35
C GLY A 27 -15.66 -7.35 -14.84
N SER A 28 -15.69 -7.64 -16.13
CA SER A 28 -15.03 -8.79 -16.71
C SER A 28 -13.72 -8.41 -17.41
N VAL A 29 -12.80 -9.38 -17.44
CA VAL A 29 -11.55 -9.28 -18.20
C VAL A 29 -11.50 -10.41 -19.20
N GLU A 30 -11.23 -10.09 -20.46
CA GLU A 30 -11.08 -11.06 -21.53
C GLU A 30 -9.64 -11.06 -22.05
N CYS A 31 -9.06 -12.23 -22.18
CA CYS A 31 -7.69 -12.43 -22.66
C CYS A 31 -7.70 -12.92 -24.11
N PHE A 32 -6.82 -12.34 -24.94
CA PHE A 32 -6.66 -12.66 -26.35
C PHE A 32 -5.22 -13.11 -26.63
N ASP A 33 -5.08 -14.15 -27.43
CA ASP A 33 -3.82 -14.50 -28.06
C ASP A 33 -3.76 -13.87 -29.48
N LEU A 34 -2.87 -12.93 -29.68
CA LEU A 34 -2.70 -12.24 -30.97
C LEU A 34 -2.30 -13.18 -32.10
N ARG A 35 -1.62 -14.29 -31.79
CA ARG A 35 -1.19 -15.28 -32.78
C ARG A 35 -2.37 -16.08 -33.31
N GLN A 36 -3.30 -16.42 -32.41
CA GLN A 36 -4.50 -17.19 -32.75
C GLN A 36 -5.67 -16.31 -33.19
N LYS A 37 -5.57 -15.00 -32.99
CA LYS A 37 -6.60 -14.00 -33.31
C LYS A 37 -7.96 -14.34 -32.69
N ARG A 38 -7.97 -14.94 -31.49
CA ARG A 38 -9.18 -15.33 -30.77
C ARG A 38 -9.06 -15.09 -29.28
N SER A 39 -10.19 -15.02 -28.63
CA SER A 39 -10.31 -15.03 -27.17
C SER A 39 -9.81 -16.37 -26.62
N VAL A 40 -8.96 -16.32 -25.61
CA VAL A 40 -8.43 -17.48 -24.88
C VAL A 40 -9.29 -17.80 -23.66
N GLY A 41 -9.80 -16.77 -22.99
CA GLY A 41 -10.64 -16.94 -21.81
C GLY A 41 -11.20 -15.60 -21.32
N ARG A 42 -12.26 -15.69 -20.53
CA ARG A 42 -12.93 -14.58 -19.87
C ARG A 42 -12.96 -14.84 -18.37
N LEU A 43 -12.70 -13.82 -17.59
CA LEU A 43 -12.64 -13.83 -16.14
C LEU A 43 -13.55 -12.74 -15.59
N HIS A 44 -14.40 -13.04 -14.62
CA HIS A 44 -15.11 -12.02 -13.85
C HIS A 44 -14.20 -11.50 -12.74
N ALA A 45 -13.65 -10.29 -12.93
CA ALA A 45 -12.69 -9.70 -12.02
C ALA A 45 -13.34 -8.93 -10.87
N CYS A 46 -14.55 -8.44 -11.04
CA CYS A 46 -15.28 -7.60 -10.09
C CYS A 46 -16.50 -8.31 -9.51
N GLY A 47 -16.46 -9.62 -9.29
CA GLY A 47 -17.54 -10.36 -8.63
C GLY A 47 -17.04 -10.99 -7.34
N GLY A 48 -17.87 -11.06 -6.32
CA GLY A 48 -17.62 -11.90 -5.16
C GLY A 48 -17.49 -13.37 -5.57
N ASP A 49 -16.81 -14.15 -4.72
CA ASP A 49 -16.56 -15.59 -4.93
C ASP A 49 -17.89 -16.34 -5.24
N SER A 50 -18.13 -16.61 -6.52
CA SER A 50 -19.37 -17.21 -7.03
C SER A 50 -19.52 -18.70 -6.70
N THR A 51 -19.03 -19.13 -5.53
CA THR A 51 -19.15 -20.53 -5.07
C THR A 51 -20.21 -20.77 -4.00
N LEU A 52 -20.95 -19.75 -3.57
CA LEU A 52 -21.93 -19.93 -2.50
C LEU A 52 -23.32 -19.34 -2.73
N ASP A 53 -23.70 -18.88 -3.91
CA ASP A 53 -25.09 -18.50 -4.06
C ASP A 53 -25.68 -18.78 -5.45
N ASN A 54 -26.38 -19.93 -5.53
CA ASN A 54 -27.60 -20.09 -6.32
C ASN A 54 -28.73 -19.21 -5.73
N ARG A 55 -28.47 -17.94 -5.50
CA ARG A 55 -29.53 -16.96 -5.26
C ARG A 55 -29.60 -16.02 -6.45
N MET A 56 -30.55 -16.34 -7.30
CA MET A 56 -31.26 -15.36 -8.09
C MET A 56 -31.82 -14.31 -7.13
N GLU A 57 -31.06 -13.27 -6.89
CA GLU A 57 -31.60 -11.98 -6.52
C GLU A 57 -31.08 -11.01 -7.54
N MET A 58 -31.89 -10.82 -8.59
CA MET A 58 -31.90 -9.64 -9.40
C MET A 58 -32.16 -8.46 -8.45
N SER A 59 -31.10 -7.91 -7.88
CA SER A 59 -31.14 -6.54 -7.41
C SER A 59 -30.82 -5.68 -8.64
N ASP A 60 -31.84 -5.00 -9.14
CA ASP A 60 -31.74 -3.89 -10.08
C ASP A 60 -30.99 -2.70 -9.47
N SER A 61 -29.79 -2.91 -8.96
CA SER A 61 -28.90 -1.84 -8.55
C SER A 61 -27.86 -1.63 -9.66
N GLU A 62 -28.01 -0.50 -10.32
CA GLU A 62 -27.23 -0.01 -11.46
C GLU A 62 -25.74 0.26 -11.16
N ASP A 63 -25.19 -0.22 -10.07
CA ASP A 63 -23.78 -0.08 -9.73
C ASP A 63 -22.97 -1.30 -10.21
N GLN A 64 -22.86 -1.45 -11.53
CA GLN A 64 -21.91 -2.41 -12.09
C GLN A 64 -20.48 -1.92 -11.81
N THR A 65 -19.77 -2.67 -10.96
CA THR A 65 -18.34 -2.39 -10.69
C THR A 65 -17.51 -2.77 -11.92
N GLY A 66 -17.00 -1.76 -12.60
CA GLY A 66 -16.15 -1.93 -13.78
C GLY A 66 -14.68 -2.16 -13.44
N VAL A 67 -13.95 -2.76 -14.39
CA VAL A 67 -12.50 -2.86 -14.34
C VAL A 67 -11.88 -1.53 -14.78
N THR A 68 -11.01 -0.97 -13.95
CA THR A 68 -10.35 0.32 -14.19
C THR A 68 -8.88 0.17 -14.57
N CYS A 69 -8.22 -0.89 -14.13
CA CYS A 69 -6.81 -1.14 -14.39
C CYS A 69 -6.54 -2.64 -14.54
N VAL A 70 -5.67 -3.01 -15.50
CA VAL A 70 -5.23 -4.39 -15.74
C VAL A 70 -3.73 -4.41 -15.99
N ARG A 71 -2.99 -5.23 -15.22
CA ARG A 71 -1.53 -5.40 -15.36
C ARG A 71 -1.12 -6.84 -15.23
N PHE A 72 -0.18 -7.28 -16.08
CA PHE A 72 0.52 -8.56 -15.90
C PHE A 72 1.77 -8.34 -15.06
N ASP A 73 2.15 -9.35 -14.31
CA ASP A 73 3.46 -9.37 -13.65
C ASP A 73 4.58 -9.71 -14.64
N ASP A 74 5.83 -9.51 -14.22
CA ASP A 74 6.99 -9.76 -15.07
C ASP A 74 7.18 -11.25 -15.43
N SER A 75 6.62 -12.15 -14.62
CA SER A 75 6.61 -13.60 -14.94
C SER A 75 5.55 -13.97 -15.99
N GLY A 76 4.57 -13.08 -16.20
CA GLY A 76 3.43 -13.30 -17.08
C GLY A 76 2.41 -14.31 -16.54
N LEU A 77 2.56 -14.82 -15.31
CA LEU A 77 1.67 -15.82 -14.72
C LEU A 77 0.53 -15.21 -13.90
N ASN A 78 0.73 -14.04 -13.36
CA ASN A 78 -0.25 -13.35 -12.56
C ASN A 78 -0.81 -12.13 -13.30
N LEU A 79 -2.11 -11.93 -13.12
CA LEU A 79 -2.85 -10.80 -13.65
C LEU A 79 -3.44 -10.01 -12.49
N ALA A 80 -3.11 -8.74 -12.36
CA ALA A 80 -3.73 -7.85 -11.39
C ALA A 80 -4.82 -7.02 -12.07
N CYS A 81 -5.98 -6.97 -11.43
CA CYS A 81 -7.13 -6.20 -11.87
C CYS A 81 -7.54 -5.22 -10.77
N GLY A 82 -7.61 -3.96 -11.09
CA GLY A 82 -8.19 -2.91 -10.25
C GLY A 82 -9.62 -2.63 -10.67
N SER A 83 -10.48 -2.36 -9.70
CA SER A 83 -11.89 -2.12 -9.91
C SER A 83 -12.33 -0.71 -9.48
N SER A 84 -13.50 -0.31 -9.91
CA SER A 84 -14.09 0.99 -9.58
C SER A 84 -14.49 1.13 -8.12
N ASP A 85 -14.66 0.01 -7.41
CA ASP A 85 -14.95 -0.04 -5.97
C ASP A 85 -13.71 0.12 -5.07
N GLY A 86 -12.51 0.27 -5.66
CA GLY A 86 -11.27 0.44 -4.91
C GLY A 86 -10.62 -0.86 -4.47
N ILE A 87 -10.98 -1.98 -5.08
CA ILE A 87 -10.42 -3.29 -4.76
C ILE A 87 -9.46 -3.74 -5.85
N VAL A 88 -8.30 -4.23 -5.45
CA VAL A 88 -7.33 -4.88 -6.33
C VAL A 88 -7.38 -6.38 -6.12
N ARG A 89 -7.50 -7.15 -7.21
CA ARG A 89 -7.50 -8.61 -7.19
C ARG A 89 -6.38 -9.14 -8.07
N ILE A 90 -5.60 -10.08 -7.54
CA ILE A 90 -4.56 -10.79 -8.29
C ILE A 90 -5.05 -12.19 -8.61
N PHE A 91 -4.99 -12.53 -9.87
CA PHE A 91 -5.36 -13.85 -10.40
C PHE A 91 -4.14 -14.57 -10.93
N ASP A 92 -4.09 -15.89 -10.74
CA ASP A 92 -3.22 -16.76 -11.51
C ASP A 92 -3.96 -17.07 -12.83
N LEU A 93 -3.29 -16.97 -13.98
CA LEU A 93 -3.89 -17.26 -15.30
C LEU A 93 -4.44 -18.69 -15.44
N ARG A 94 -4.11 -19.59 -14.53
CA ARG A 94 -4.62 -20.96 -14.47
C ARG A 94 -5.88 -21.11 -13.62
N SER A 95 -6.27 -20.05 -12.92
CA SER A 95 -7.37 -20.07 -11.95
C SER A 95 -8.35 -18.96 -12.22
N SER A 96 -9.62 -19.24 -12.08
CA SER A 96 -10.69 -18.24 -12.14
C SER A 96 -10.91 -17.54 -10.80
N ARG A 97 -10.26 -18.00 -9.72
CA ARG A 97 -10.37 -17.40 -8.38
C ARG A 97 -9.23 -16.45 -8.14
N ALA A 98 -9.53 -15.34 -7.45
CA ALA A 98 -8.52 -14.42 -6.99
C ALA A 98 -7.59 -15.10 -5.98
N LYS A 99 -6.28 -14.99 -6.21
CA LYS A 99 -5.23 -15.46 -5.30
C LYS A 99 -5.13 -14.53 -4.08
N VAL A 100 -5.19 -13.24 -4.33
CA VAL A 100 -5.11 -12.19 -3.30
C VAL A 100 -6.12 -11.09 -3.65
N THR A 101 -6.79 -10.60 -2.63
CA THR A 101 -7.69 -9.45 -2.73
C THR A 101 -7.23 -8.37 -1.76
N LYS A 102 -7.04 -7.16 -2.26
CA LYS A 102 -6.61 -6.00 -1.48
C LYS A 102 -7.59 -4.85 -1.62
N ASP A 103 -8.19 -4.47 -0.51
CA ASP A 103 -9.09 -3.32 -0.44
C ASP A 103 -8.31 -2.06 -0.03
N HIS A 104 -8.53 -0.97 -0.74
CA HIS A 104 -8.02 0.35 -0.41
C HIS A 104 -8.83 1.06 0.69
N MET A 105 -10.04 0.57 0.99
CA MET A 105 -10.96 1.06 2.03
C MET A 105 -11.54 2.47 1.80
N TYR A 106 -11.29 3.08 0.66
CA TYR A 106 -11.82 4.42 0.35
C TYR A 106 -12.98 4.40 -0.65
N GLY A 107 -13.28 3.25 -1.25
CA GLY A 107 -14.33 3.11 -2.27
C GLY A 107 -14.09 4.00 -3.49
N VAL A 108 -12.82 4.30 -3.80
CA VAL A 108 -12.41 5.15 -4.93
C VAL A 108 -11.77 4.26 -5.99
N PRO A 109 -12.04 4.47 -7.29
CA PRO A 109 -11.48 3.67 -8.36
C PRO A 109 -9.95 3.56 -8.31
N ILE A 110 -9.45 2.35 -8.54
CA ILE A 110 -8.02 2.11 -8.69
C ILE A 110 -7.56 2.71 -10.03
N ILE A 111 -6.53 3.53 -10.01
CA ILE A 111 -6.00 4.22 -11.19
C ILE A 111 -4.96 3.36 -11.89
N ASP A 112 -3.96 2.88 -11.15
CA ASP A 112 -2.89 2.08 -11.73
C ASP A 112 -2.36 1.05 -10.71
N ILE A 113 -1.74 -0.01 -11.27
CA ILE A 113 -1.10 -1.08 -10.54
C ILE A 113 0.27 -1.32 -11.15
N LYS A 114 1.31 -1.42 -10.31
CA LYS A 114 2.68 -1.76 -10.73
C LYS A 114 3.18 -2.96 -9.94
N PHE A 115 3.77 -3.90 -10.62
CA PHE A 115 4.57 -4.96 -9.99
C PHE A 115 5.99 -4.47 -9.80
N HIS A 116 6.57 -4.82 -8.66
CA HIS A 116 7.95 -4.47 -8.34
C HIS A 116 8.63 -5.65 -7.66
N GLU A 117 9.78 -6.02 -8.17
CA GLU A 117 10.64 -7.03 -7.54
C GLU A 117 11.83 -6.33 -6.91
N THR A 118 12.01 -6.53 -5.60
CA THR A 118 13.15 -5.97 -4.87
C THR A 118 14.41 -6.78 -5.16
N ALA A 119 15.60 -6.20 -4.92
CA ALA A 119 16.88 -6.89 -5.07
C ALA A 119 16.97 -8.20 -4.27
N ASP A 120 16.23 -8.30 -3.17
CA ASP A 120 16.11 -9.51 -2.33
C ASP A 120 15.16 -10.58 -2.91
N GLY A 121 14.62 -10.38 -4.11
CA GLY A 121 13.66 -11.29 -4.74
C GLY A 121 12.25 -11.26 -4.14
N ARG A 122 11.93 -10.28 -3.30
CA ARG A 122 10.57 -10.10 -2.78
C ARG A 122 9.70 -9.41 -3.81
N LYS A 123 8.55 -10.01 -4.08
CA LYS A 123 7.58 -9.46 -5.03
C LYS A 123 6.56 -8.60 -4.31
N ARG A 124 6.54 -7.34 -4.67
CA ARG A 124 5.61 -6.35 -4.12
C ARG A 124 4.72 -5.77 -5.21
N VAL A 125 3.57 -5.30 -4.79
CA VAL A 125 2.61 -4.63 -5.67
C VAL A 125 2.37 -3.23 -5.14
N MET A 126 2.43 -2.27 -6.04
CA MET A 126 2.02 -0.90 -5.79
C MET A 126 0.68 -0.68 -6.45
N SER A 127 -0.31 -0.28 -5.69
CA SER A 127 -1.64 0.06 -6.18
C SER A 127 -1.98 1.48 -5.77
N THR A 128 -2.58 2.21 -6.68
CA THR A 128 -2.84 3.64 -6.51
C THR A 128 -4.30 3.94 -6.78
N ASP A 129 -4.93 4.63 -5.86
CA ASP A 129 -6.20 5.30 -6.05
C ASP A 129 -5.99 6.84 -6.09
N LYS A 130 -7.07 7.63 -6.15
CA LYS A 130 -6.98 9.09 -6.15
C LYS A 130 -6.42 9.69 -4.86
N LYS A 131 -6.43 8.94 -3.75
CA LYS A 131 -6.07 9.46 -2.42
C LYS A 131 -4.73 8.95 -1.93
N ILE A 132 -4.42 7.68 -2.20
CA ILE A 132 -3.26 7.01 -1.61
C ILE A 132 -2.57 6.07 -2.59
N VAL A 133 -1.30 5.79 -2.31
CA VAL A 133 -0.53 4.69 -2.89
C VAL A 133 -0.28 3.67 -1.79
N LYS A 134 -0.69 2.43 -2.02
CA LYS A 134 -0.38 1.30 -1.13
C LYS A 134 0.69 0.41 -1.76
N VAL A 135 1.71 0.10 -0.99
CA VAL A 135 2.73 -0.91 -1.31
C VAL A 135 2.50 -2.11 -0.42
N TRP A 136 2.31 -3.27 -1.01
CA TRP A 136 1.97 -4.50 -0.28
C TRP A 136 2.60 -5.74 -0.91
N GLU A 137 2.66 -6.83 -0.18
CA GLU A 137 3.27 -8.07 -0.64
C GLU A 137 2.33 -8.84 -1.56
N GLN A 138 2.84 -9.27 -2.72
CA GLN A 138 2.06 -9.93 -3.78
C GLN A 138 1.36 -11.22 -3.31
N ASN A 139 1.98 -11.98 -2.41
CA ASN A 139 1.47 -13.29 -2.01
C ASN A 139 0.54 -13.25 -0.79
N SER A 140 0.88 -12.43 0.21
CA SER A 140 0.12 -12.35 1.46
C SER A 140 -0.95 -11.25 1.44
N GLY A 141 -0.79 -10.23 0.60
CA GLY A 141 -1.63 -9.03 0.62
C GLY A 141 -1.36 -8.11 1.81
N GLU A 142 -0.32 -8.39 2.62
CA GLU A 142 0.04 -7.55 3.76
C GLU A 142 0.54 -6.19 3.31
N ASN A 143 0.01 -5.14 3.93
CA ASN A 143 0.40 -3.78 3.63
C ASN A 143 1.79 -3.51 4.19
N TYR A 144 2.69 -3.03 3.34
CA TYR A 144 4.03 -2.66 3.75
C TYR A 144 4.12 -1.17 4.09
N VAL A 145 3.69 -0.33 3.16
CA VAL A 145 3.72 1.12 3.32
C VAL A 145 2.53 1.75 2.60
N THR A 146 2.04 2.85 3.14
CA THR A 146 1.04 3.70 2.51
C THR A 146 1.63 5.09 2.33
N VAL A 147 1.54 5.62 1.12
CA VAL A 147 1.99 6.97 0.79
C VAL A 147 0.77 7.84 0.52
N GLU A 148 0.64 8.91 1.30
CA GLU A 148 -0.42 9.90 1.14
C GLU A 148 0.20 11.21 0.64
N PRO A 149 -0.40 11.88 -0.35
CA PRO A 149 0.02 13.21 -0.76
C PRO A 149 -0.09 14.21 0.38
N ARG A 150 0.93 15.03 0.60
CA ARG A 150 0.99 15.97 1.73
C ARG A 150 -0.15 16.99 1.74
N ASP A 151 -0.62 17.41 0.58
CA ASP A 151 -1.59 18.50 0.44
C ASP A 151 -3.02 18.02 0.19
N GLY A 152 -3.30 16.71 0.36
CA GLY A 152 -4.61 16.12 0.09
C GLY A 152 -5.04 16.24 -1.37
N LYS A 153 -4.08 16.39 -2.29
CA LYS A 153 -4.30 16.45 -3.74
C LYS A 153 -4.60 15.07 -4.30
N GLU A 154 -5.42 15.03 -5.34
CA GLU A 154 -5.73 13.78 -6.02
C GLU A 154 -4.54 13.30 -6.84
N ILE A 155 -4.28 12.00 -6.79
CA ILE A 155 -3.24 11.33 -7.56
C ILE A 155 -3.85 10.93 -8.90
N ASN A 156 -3.13 11.22 -9.99
CA ASN A 156 -3.55 10.88 -11.34
C ASN A 156 -2.77 9.69 -11.92
N ASP A 157 -1.50 9.54 -11.53
CA ASP A 157 -0.66 8.43 -12.00
C ASP A 157 0.54 8.19 -11.06
N ILE A 158 1.13 7.02 -11.17
CA ILE A 158 2.33 6.61 -10.41
C ILE A 158 3.36 5.97 -11.34
N VAL A 159 4.61 6.34 -11.13
CA VAL A 159 5.75 5.69 -11.77
C VAL A 159 6.78 5.31 -10.73
N CYS A 160 7.22 4.06 -10.75
CA CYS A 160 8.37 3.59 -9.99
C CYS A 160 9.60 3.57 -10.91
N TRP A 161 10.74 4.08 -10.42
CA TRP A 161 11.99 3.96 -11.14
C TRP A 161 12.46 2.51 -11.13
N GLU A 162 12.92 2.01 -12.26
CA GLU A 162 13.35 0.62 -12.41
C GLU A 162 14.47 0.25 -11.42
N ASN A 163 14.32 -0.89 -10.77
CA ASN A 163 15.26 -1.44 -9.78
C ASN A 163 15.61 -0.49 -8.62
N SER A 164 14.70 0.42 -8.26
CA SER A 164 14.90 1.43 -7.23
C SER A 164 13.67 1.58 -6.35
N GLY A 165 13.87 2.12 -5.14
CA GLY A 165 12.77 2.52 -4.26
C GLY A 165 12.23 3.92 -4.54
N LEU A 166 12.61 4.56 -5.64
CA LEU A 166 12.17 5.91 -5.99
C LEU A 166 10.83 5.88 -6.74
N ILE A 167 9.85 6.55 -6.17
CA ILE A 167 8.48 6.61 -6.68
C ILE A 167 8.14 8.07 -7.00
N PHE A 168 7.55 8.28 -8.15
CA PHE A 168 6.99 9.56 -8.58
C PHE A 168 5.48 9.47 -8.63
N THR A 169 4.80 10.45 -8.07
CA THR A 169 3.34 10.59 -8.16
C THR A 169 3.00 11.88 -8.90
N ILE A 170 2.10 11.76 -9.86
CA ILE A 170 1.55 12.92 -10.57
C ILE A 170 0.20 13.24 -9.93
N MET A 171 0.05 14.49 -9.55
CA MET A 171 -1.12 14.99 -8.82
C MET A 171 -1.72 16.19 -9.56
N ASP A 172 -2.90 16.63 -9.12
CA ASP A 172 -3.53 17.88 -9.59
C ASP A 172 -2.81 19.12 -9.02
N ASP A 173 -1.48 19.15 -9.18
CA ASP A 173 -0.60 20.22 -8.78
C ASP A 173 0.52 20.35 -9.81
N PRO A 174 1.09 21.53 -10.07
CA PRO A 174 2.29 21.67 -10.89
C PRO A 174 3.54 20.98 -10.30
N LYS A 175 3.49 20.54 -9.04
CA LYS A 175 4.59 19.82 -8.40
C LYS A 175 4.42 18.31 -8.52
N ILE A 176 5.49 17.63 -8.88
CA ILE A 176 5.56 16.16 -8.87
C ILE A 176 5.91 15.70 -7.45
N GLY A 177 5.14 14.74 -6.92
CA GLY A 177 5.48 14.08 -5.67
C GLY A 177 6.63 13.09 -5.89
N CYS A 178 7.67 13.19 -5.07
CA CYS A 178 8.81 12.27 -5.10
C CYS A 178 8.94 11.61 -3.73
N TYR A 179 8.94 10.29 -3.72
CA TYR A 179 9.05 9.49 -2.50
C TYR A 179 10.14 8.44 -2.69
N PHE A 180 10.98 8.27 -1.68
CA PHE A 180 11.99 7.24 -1.68
C PHE A 180 11.73 6.23 -0.55
N ILE A 181 11.64 4.95 -0.90
CA ILE A 181 11.41 3.85 0.03
C ILE A 181 12.60 2.90 -0.06
N PRO A 182 13.57 2.99 0.88
CA PRO A 182 14.82 2.21 0.82
C PRO A 182 14.61 0.69 0.72
N ALA A 183 13.54 0.19 1.33
CA ALA A 183 13.23 -1.24 1.33
C ALA A 183 12.68 -1.77 -0.02
N LEU A 184 12.38 -0.90 -0.98
CA LEU A 184 12.02 -1.32 -2.34
C LEU A 184 13.23 -1.47 -3.23
N GLY A 185 14.31 -0.75 -2.93
CA GLY A 185 15.53 -0.82 -3.69
C GLY A 185 16.44 0.38 -3.44
N PRO A 186 17.69 0.33 -3.93
CA PRO A 186 18.65 1.41 -3.76
C PRO A 186 18.24 2.68 -4.50
N ALA A 187 18.81 3.80 -4.12
CA ALA A 187 18.63 5.05 -4.86
C ALA A 187 19.29 4.96 -6.24
N PRO A 188 18.72 5.61 -7.27
CA PRO A 188 19.38 5.72 -8.56
C PRO A 188 20.74 6.43 -8.44
N LYS A 189 21.70 6.08 -9.28
CA LYS A 189 23.06 6.64 -9.23
C LYS A 189 23.12 8.18 -9.28
N TRP A 190 22.16 8.80 -9.97
CA TRP A 190 22.06 10.26 -10.11
C TRP A 190 21.49 10.96 -8.87
N CYS A 191 20.92 10.23 -7.90
CA CYS A 191 20.40 10.76 -6.64
C CYS A 191 20.82 9.91 -5.43
N SER A 192 22.02 9.35 -5.44
CA SER A 192 22.57 8.52 -4.37
C SER A 192 22.60 9.22 -2.99
N PHE A 193 22.51 10.53 -2.95
CA PHE A 193 22.40 11.31 -1.71
C PHE A 193 21.14 10.97 -0.89
N LEU A 194 20.11 10.38 -1.52
CA LEU A 194 18.91 9.96 -0.81
C LEU A 194 19.17 8.84 0.19
N GLU A 195 20.14 7.98 -0.07
CA GLU A 195 20.52 6.90 0.87
C GLU A 195 21.14 7.52 2.15
N ASN A 196 22.04 8.48 1.99
CA ASN A 196 22.63 9.16 3.12
C ASN A 196 21.59 9.94 3.93
N LEU A 197 20.62 10.60 3.26
CA LEU A 197 19.53 11.30 3.92
C LEU A 197 18.62 10.35 4.72
N THR A 198 18.36 9.15 4.21
CA THR A 198 17.54 8.17 4.94
C THR A 198 18.28 7.63 6.16
N GLU A 199 19.58 7.39 6.07
CA GLU A 199 20.41 6.98 7.20
C GLU A 199 20.45 8.07 8.28
N GLU A 200 20.67 9.33 7.91
CA GLU A 200 20.64 10.47 8.84
C GLU A 200 19.26 10.62 9.52
N MET A 201 18.16 10.44 8.77
CA MET A 201 16.81 10.48 9.33
C MET A 201 16.53 9.33 10.29
N GLU A 202 17.07 8.14 10.02
CA GLU A 202 16.94 6.99 10.91
C GLU A 202 17.73 7.19 12.20
N GLU A 203 18.91 7.79 12.12
CA GLU A 203 19.71 8.15 13.30
C GLU A 203 19.01 9.23 14.13
N GLN A 204 18.47 10.27 13.52
CA GLN A 204 17.73 11.33 14.21
C GLN A 204 16.44 10.83 14.88
N LYS A 205 15.73 9.87 14.28
CA LYS A 205 14.55 9.26 14.91
C LYS A 205 14.85 8.54 16.23
N ARG A 206 16.11 8.13 16.48
CA ARG A 206 16.49 7.56 17.78
C ARG A 206 16.54 8.62 18.87
N GLU A 207 16.80 9.87 18.54
CA GLU A 207 16.79 10.99 19.50
C GLU A 207 15.36 11.44 19.84
N THR A 208 14.41 11.40 18.89
CA THR A 208 12.99 11.79 19.12
C THR A 208 12.20 10.83 20.01
N LEU A 209 12.76 9.68 20.37
CA LEU A 209 12.14 8.74 21.32
C LEU A 209 11.94 9.34 22.73
N TYR A 210 12.48 10.52 23.01
CA TYR A 210 12.46 11.19 24.30
C TYR A 210 11.62 12.48 24.34
N ASP A 211 11.03 12.91 23.23
CA ASP A 211 10.23 14.15 23.20
C ASP A 211 8.99 14.06 24.10
N ASP A 212 8.40 12.88 24.24
CA ASP A 212 7.26 12.62 25.12
C ASP A 212 7.68 12.17 26.54
N TYR A 213 8.98 12.09 26.82
CA TYR A 213 9.53 11.66 28.10
C TYR A 213 10.15 12.81 28.87
N ARG A 214 9.92 12.81 30.16
CA ARG A 214 10.56 13.74 31.08
C ARG A 214 11.63 13.03 31.92
N PHE A 215 12.75 13.68 32.08
CA PHE A 215 13.79 13.21 33.01
C PHE A 215 13.40 13.57 34.44
N VAL A 216 13.43 12.57 35.30
CA VAL A 216 13.08 12.66 36.72
C VAL A 216 14.23 12.12 37.54
N THR A 217 14.65 12.85 38.57
CA THR A 217 15.68 12.39 39.49
C THR A 217 15.11 11.38 40.47
N ALA A 218 15.99 10.57 41.10
CA ALA A 218 15.56 9.60 42.10
C ALA A 218 14.83 10.27 43.29
N LYS A 219 15.20 11.51 43.64
CA LYS A 219 14.53 12.28 44.70
C LYS A 219 13.12 12.69 44.30
N GLU A 220 12.94 13.24 43.09
CA GLU A 220 11.61 13.59 42.57
C GLU A 220 10.71 12.35 42.43
N LEU A 221 11.29 11.20 42.11
CA LEU A 221 10.52 9.95 42.00
C LEU A 221 9.96 9.51 43.38
N SER A 222 10.77 9.63 44.43
CA SER A 222 10.33 9.35 45.79
C SER A 222 9.30 10.37 46.31
N GLU A 223 9.46 11.66 45.97
CA GLU A 223 8.47 12.71 46.27
C GLU A 223 7.12 12.47 45.61
N LEU A 224 7.12 11.88 44.41
CA LEU A 224 5.93 11.48 43.69
C LEU A 224 5.35 10.13 44.14
N GLY A 225 6.04 9.40 45.04
CA GLY A 225 5.60 8.11 45.56
C GLY A 225 5.65 6.97 44.52
N LEU A 226 6.48 7.11 43.50
CA LEU A 226 6.54 6.21 42.34
C LEU A 226 7.74 5.21 42.41
N ASP A 227 8.35 5.03 43.57
CA ASP A 227 9.51 4.12 43.76
C ASP A 227 9.20 2.68 43.34
N HIS A 228 7.95 2.28 43.43
CA HIS A 228 7.49 0.93 43.05
C HIS A 228 7.54 0.68 41.52
N LEU A 229 7.69 1.73 40.69
CA LEU A 229 7.83 1.58 39.25
C LEU A 229 9.28 1.37 38.80
N ILE A 230 10.26 1.47 39.70
CA ILE A 230 11.67 1.22 39.37
C ILE A 230 11.84 -0.25 38.94
N GLY A 231 12.46 -0.44 37.76
CA GLY A 231 12.61 -1.76 37.15
C GLY A 231 11.46 -2.21 36.26
N THR A 232 10.40 -1.43 36.16
CA THR A 232 9.31 -1.68 35.20
C THR A 232 9.58 -1.04 33.83
N LYS A 233 8.83 -1.45 32.80
CA LYS A 233 8.93 -0.87 31.44
C LYS A 233 8.48 0.61 31.37
N MET A 234 7.88 1.14 32.42
CA MET A 234 7.38 2.51 32.48
C MET A 234 8.45 3.55 32.83
N LEU A 235 9.55 3.10 33.43
CA LEU A 235 10.70 3.93 33.77
C LEU A 235 11.95 3.40 33.07
N ARG A 236 12.62 4.26 32.31
CA ARG A 236 13.91 3.92 31.71
C ARG A 236 15.02 4.57 32.52
N ALA A 237 15.89 3.74 33.09
CA ALA A 237 17.06 4.24 33.80
C ALA A 237 18.06 4.90 32.83
N TYR A 238 18.54 6.11 33.21
CA TYR A 238 19.54 6.84 32.48
C TYR A 238 20.48 7.58 33.44
N MET A 239 21.73 7.16 33.47
CA MET A 239 22.77 7.73 34.35
C MET A 239 22.29 7.95 35.82
N HIS A 240 21.90 9.17 36.16
CA HIS A 240 21.56 9.59 37.55
C HIS A 240 20.04 9.75 37.77
N GLY A 241 19.20 9.21 36.89
CA GLY A 241 17.75 9.34 37.00
C GLY A 241 17.01 8.44 36.05
N TYR A 242 15.78 8.77 35.77
CA TYR A 242 14.86 7.97 35.00
C TYR A 242 14.11 8.84 33.99
N PHE A 243 13.87 8.30 32.81
CA PHE A 243 12.92 8.88 31.86
C PHE A 243 11.53 8.29 32.10
N MET A 244 10.57 9.15 32.28
CA MET A 244 9.16 8.83 32.49
C MET A 244 8.29 9.55 31.46
N ASP A 245 7.20 8.90 31.03
CA ASP A 245 6.20 9.48 30.13
C ASP A 245 5.60 10.76 30.75
N ASN A 246 5.51 11.84 29.98
CA ASN A 246 4.97 13.13 30.42
C ASN A 246 3.54 13.03 30.93
N ARG A 247 2.71 12.13 30.37
CA ARG A 247 1.33 11.91 30.81
C ARG A 247 1.28 11.26 32.18
N LEU A 248 2.19 10.30 32.43
CA LEU A 248 2.32 9.63 33.71
C LEU A 248 2.81 10.61 34.78
N TYR A 249 3.81 11.44 34.43
CA TYR A 249 4.31 12.50 35.32
C TYR A 249 3.21 13.50 35.69
N GLY A 250 2.43 13.98 34.71
CA GLY A 250 1.32 14.91 34.95
C GLY A 250 0.26 14.34 35.89
N LYS A 251 -0.10 13.07 35.71
CA LYS A 251 -1.04 12.36 36.62
C LYS A 251 -0.47 12.20 38.03
N ALA A 252 0.78 11.79 38.17
CA ALA A 252 1.42 11.62 39.46
C ALA A 252 1.52 12.98 40.21
N LYS A 253 1.89 14.04 39.51
CA LYS A 253 1.99 15.39 40.08
C LYS A 253 0.65 15.93 40.54
N SER A 254 -0.44 15.67 39.80
CA SER A 254 -1.78 16.09 40.21
C SER A 254 -2.31 15.35 41.43
N VAL A 255 -1.77 14.17 41.72
CA VAL A 255 -2.13 13.40 42.93
C VAL A 255 -1.29 13.81 44.13
N SER A 256 0.03 14.04 43.93
CA SER A 256 0.96 14.41 45.02
C SER A 256 0.82 15.88 45.44
N ASN A 257 0.44 16.80 44.53
CA ASN A 257 0.20 18.21 44.82
C ASN A 257 -1.16 18.63 44.22
N PRO A 258 -2.26 18.48 45.00
CA PRO A 258 -3.61 18.80 44.53
C PRO A 258 -3.93 20.32 44.53
N PHE A 259 -2.99 21.21 44.89
CA PHE A 259 -3.13 22.66 44.88
C PHE A 259 -2.04 23.36 44.09
#